data_f64d98cf051bebd9d6844f78719b79f0
#
_entry.id   f64d98cf051bebd9d6844f78719b79f0
#
_cell.length_a   1.000
_cell.length_b   1.000
_cell.length_c   1.000
_cell.angle_alpha   90.00
_cell.angle_beta   90.00
_cell.angle_gamma   90.00
#
_symmetry.space_group_name_H-M   'P 1'
#
loop_
_entity.id
_entity.type
_entity.pdbx_description
1 polymer ?
#
loop_
_entity_poly.entity_id
_entity_poly.type
_entity_poly.pdbx_seq_one_letter_code
_entity_poly.pdbx_strand_id
1 'polypeptide(L)'
;MRRLTLWVRTASTATLVGVGVVVAAVFVAANAVASLDRTGAQPPAPASLAELTLRELGGNGPEGITANFRYANALVPTTSLVPQASAGGSPLPLVTGASGRLWYTNGRLRMEFQTDQGDTQLVVRGTRALMYDASDGTAFAATLPSIATLGRIRTGLAGASQLLGRVRSSLAISTPHPGVTAGRPSYTVHMAPVESPGLLSKVALSVDADTGTPLLLDVYGRRQTKPLVEFALSNVHYGAVDPSVFKLKLPFGMQPVPVRFGGPPSLGATVSCTAPPTLGGLPLQSCREASRSGELPGRLLIYGRSFGSVVVLEQPGGGDPGGGLWALLPGVSVGGAEGRELVTPLGAVVRFARGGVTYTVLGSMPHAVVEAVARGL
;
A
#
# COMPACT_ATOMS: atom_id res chain seq x y z
N MET A 1 23.60 8.37 -22.38
CA MET A 1 23.58 8.64 -20.93
C MET A 1 22.30 9.34 -20.45
N ARG A 2 21.80 10.45 -21.06
CA ARG A 2 20.53 11.11 -20.62
C ARG A 2 19.28 10.21 -20.60
N ARG A 3 19.14 9.23 -21.50
CA ARG A 3 17.98 8.32 -21.55
C ARG A 3 18.00 7.26 -20.44
N LEU A 4 19.18 6.82 -19.99
CA LEU A 4 19.31 5.84 -18.91
C LEU A 4 18.99 6.45 -17.54
N THR A 5 19.45 7.70 -17.31
CA THR A 5 19.13 8.45 -16.08
C THR A 5 17.63 8.77 -15.94
N LEU A 6 16.93 9.04 -17.07
CA LEU A 6 15.48 9.25 -17.03
C LEU A 6 14.75 7.96 -16.68
N TRP A 7 15.19 6.82 -17.20
CA TRP A 7 14.57 5.51 -16.98
C TRP A 7 14.71 5.04 -15.52
N VAL A 8 15.89 5.24 -14.93
CA VAL A 8 16.13 4.93 -13.49
C VAL A 8 15.28 5.82 -12.59
N ARG A 9 15.10 7.12 -12.93
CA ARG A 9 14.24 8.04 -12.19
C ARG A 9 12.76 7.63 -12.25
N THR A 10 12.27 7.22 -13.43
CA THR A 10 10.86 6.82 -13.59
C THR A 10 10.49 5.54 -12.84
N ALA A 11 11.44 4.61 -12.73
CA ALA A 11 11.22 3.34 -12.04
C ALA A 11 11.11 3.52 -10.50
N SER A 12 11.94 4.39 -9.88
CA SER A 12 11.90 4.64 -8.44
C SER A 12 10.59 5.30 -7.98
N THR A 13 10.05 6.19 -8.80
CA THR A 13 8.82 6.91 -8.51
C THR A 13 7.57 6.01 -8.63
N ALA A 14 7.60 5.01 -9.52
CA ALA A 14 6.47 4.11 -9.74
C ALA A 14 6.12 3.26 -8.50
N THR A 15 7.10 2.79 -7.73
CA THR A 15 6.84 2.02 -6.50
C THR A 15 6.27 2.88 -5.39
N LEU A 16 6.65 4.14 -5.36
CA LEU A 16 6.30 5.08 -4.30
C LEU A 16 4.92 5.70 -4.54
N VAL A 17 4.58 5.95 -5.80
CA VAL A 17 3.20 6.20 -6.21
C VAL A 17 2.35 4.96 -5.87
N GLY A 18 2.89 3.73 -5.99
CA GLY A 18 2.23 2.48 -5.57
C GLY A 18 1.90 2.44 -4.07
N VAL A 19 2.83 2.79 -3.20
CA VAL A 19 2.58 2.85 -1.75
C VAL A 19 1.65 4.00 -1.39
N GLY A 20 1.82 5.18 -1.98
CA GLY A 20 0.91 6.32 -1.80
C GLY A 20 -0.50 6.04 -2.31
N VAL A 21 -0.61 5.27 -3.40
CA VAL A 21 -1.89 4.80 -3.94
C VAL A 21 -2.55 3.77 -3.02
N VAL A 22 -1.80 2.87 -2.39
CA VAL A 22 -2.35 1.94 -1.40
C VAL A 22 -2.86 2.70 -0.18
N VAL A 23 -2.12 3.68 0.33
CA VAL A 23 -2.58 4.55 1.43
C VAL A 23 -3.78 5.39 0.98
N ALA A 24 -3.75 5.99 -0.21
CA ALA A 24 -4.87 6.73 -0.77
C ALA A 24 -6.07 5.81 -1.09
N ALA A 25 -5.85 4.57 -1.54
CA ALA A 25 -6.91 3.61 -1.83
C ALA A 25 -7.60 3.12 -0.54
N VAL A 26 -6.85 2.90 0.54
CA VAL A 26 -7.41 2.61 1.86
C VAL A 26 -8.24 3.80 2.35
N PHE A 27 -7.74 5.02 2.14
CA PHE A 27 -8.45 6.25 2.51
C PHE A 27 -9.72 6.46 1.68
N VAL A 28 -9.67 6.24 0.36
CA VAL A 28 -10.83 6.38 -0.56
C VAL A 28 -11.86 5.26 -0.36
N ALA A 29 -11.42 4.03 -0.08
CA ALA A 29 -12.34 2.91 0.14
C ALA A 29 -13.14 3.05 1.45
N ALA A 30 -12.59 3.75 2.45
CA ALA A 30 -13.24 3.96 3.73
C ALA A 30 -14.14 5.22 3.79
N ASN A 31 -14.04 6.12 2.79
CA ASN A 31 -14.77 7.42 2.79
C ASN A 31 -16.15 7.33 2.11
N ALA A 32 -17.04 6.52 2.58
CA ALA A 32 -18.38 6.39 1.98
C ALA A 32 -19.52 6.74 2.94
N VAL A 33 -19.36 7.59 3.97
CA VAL A 33 -20.48 7.90 4.86
C VAL A 33 -20.45 9.29 5.53
N ALA A 34 -21.63 9.83 5.73
CA ALA A 34 -22.05 11.21 5.94
C ALA A 34 -21.98 11.82 7.35
N SER A 35 -22.03 13.03 7.32
CA SER A 35 -22.02 14.29 8.01
C SER A 35 -22.83 14.43 9.33
N LEU A 36 -22.24 15.12 10.31
CA LEU A 36 -22.83 16.22 11.09
C LEU A 36 -21.75 16.87 11.99
N ASP A 37 -21.79 18.17 12.04
CA ASP A 37 -20.81 19.00 12.73
C ASP A 37 -21.09 19.03 14.25
N ARG A 38 -20.10 18.66 15.09
CA ARG A 38 -20.14 18.87 16.53
C ARG A 38 -18.77 19.26 17.06
N THR A 39 -18.69 20.46 17.58
CA THR A 39 -17.57 20.98 18.36
C THR A 39 -17.69 20.53 19.81
N GLY A 40 -16.73 19.76 20.29
CA GLY A 40 -16.65 19.26 21.66
C GLY A 40 -16.36 17.76 21.66
N ALA A 41 -15.08 17.40 21.60
CA ALA A 41 -14.67 16.02 21.43
C ALA A 41 -14.81 15.22 22.74
N GLN A 42 -15.98 14.61 22.93
CA GLN A 42 -16.16 13.55 23.93
C GLN A 42 -16.13 12.18 23.23
N PRO A 43 -15.60 11.12 23.89
CA PRO A 43 -15.71 9.78 23.38
C PRO A 43 -17.18 9.41 23.09
N PRO A 44 -17.48 8.74 21.97
CA PRO A 44 -18.83 8.32 21.66
C PRO A 44 -19.28 7.18 22.60
N ALA A 45 -20.58 6.92 22.65
CA ALA A 45 -21.11 5.77 23.36
C ALA A 45 -20.54 4.45 22.77
N PRO A 46 -20.32 3.41 23.60
CA PRO A 46 -19.90 2.10 23.09
C PRO A 46 -20.81 1.60 21.97
N ALA A 47 -20.23 1.12 20.88
CA ALA A 47 -20.96 0.57 19.75
C ALA A 47 -20.37 -0.78 19.35
N SER A 48 -21.20 -1.67 18.80
CA SER A 48 -20.71 -2.92 18.23
C SER A 48 -20.14 -2.71 16.82
N LEU A 49 -19.25 -3.62 16.40
CA LEU A 49 -18.72 -3.60 15.04
C LEU A 49 -19.84 -3.72 13.98
N ALA A 50 -20.92 -4.46 14.29
CA ALA A 50 -22.07 -4.60 13.41
C ALA A 50 -22.82 -3.27 13.24
N GLU A 51 -23.02 -2.52 14.33
CA GLU A 51 -23.66 -1.20 14.29
C GLU A 51 -22.82 -0.21 13.47
N LEU A 52 -21.50 -0.20 13.68
CA LEU A 52 -20.61 0.65 12.88
C LEU A 52 -20.68 0.27 11.40
N THR A 53 -20.63 -1.02 11.09
CA THR A 53 -20.74 -1.50 9.71
C THR A 53 -22.09 -1.13 9.07
N LEU A 54 -23.19 -1.21 9.81
CA LEU A 54 -24.51 -0.84 9.31
C LEU A 54 -24.64 0.67 9.10
N ARG A 55 -24.07 1.50 9.98
CA ARG A 55 -23.98 2.94 9.78
C ARG A 55 -23.18 3.28 8.53
N GLU A 56 -22.04 2.62 8.33
CA GLU A 56 -21.18 2.76 7.17
C GLU A 56 -21.90 2.41 5.86
N LEU A 57 -22.69 1.34 5.85
CA LEU A 57 -23.43 0.89 4.66
C LEU A 57 -24.66 1.75 4.34
N GLY A 58 -25.26 2.38 5.36
CA GLY A 58 -26.50 3.15 5.24
C GLY A 58 -26.32 4.66 5.05
N GLY A 59 -25.12 5.19 5.28
CA GLY A 59 -24.86 6.62 5.22
C GLY A 59 -24.28 7.08 3.88
N ASN A 60 -24.51 8.36 3.56
CA ASN A 60 -23.77 9.03 2.48
C ASN A 60 -22.53 9.68 3.12
N GLY A 61 -21.32 9.40 2.66
CA GLY A 61 -20.07 9.99 3.14
C GLY A 61 -20.08 11.52 3.12
N PRO A 62 -19.16 12.19 3.82
CA PRO A 62 -19.10 13.65 3.79
C PRO A 62 -18.95 14.11 2.34
N GLU A 63 -19.58 15.22 2.00
CA GLU A 63 -19.51 15.83 0.66
C GLU A 63 -18.05 16.07 0.25
N GLY A 64 -17.22 16.43 1.22
CA GLY A 64 -15.79 16.55 1.06
C GLY A 64 -15.09 16.63 2.41
N ILE A 65 -13.77 16.48 2.35
CA ILE A 65 -12.86 16.49 3.51
C ILE A 65 -11.69 17.40 3.20
N THR A 66 -11.39 18.28 4.14
CA THR A 66 -10.13 19.03 4.19
C THR A 66 -9.44 18.68 5.51
N ALA A 67 -8.17 18.30 5.47
CA ALA A 67 -7.43 17.93 6.66
C ALA A 67 -5.93 18.19 6.47
N ASN A 68 -5.22 18.26 7.58
CA ASN A 68 -3.78 18.03 7.59
C ASN A 68 -3.52 16.53 7.78
N PHE A 69 -2.41 16.04 7.24
CA PHE A 69 -1.98 14.66 7.48
C PHE A 69 -0.53 14.60 7.91
N ARG A 70 -0.20 13.53 8.64
CA ARG A 70 1.15 13.06 8.91
C ARG A 70 1.26 11.62 8.47
N TYR A 71 2.29 11.33 7.71
CA TYR A 71 2.67 9.99 7.32
C TYR A 71 4.07 9.69 7.83
N ALA A 72 4.24 8.63 8.57
CA ALA A 72 5.53 8.13 9.03
C ALA A 72 5.73 6.69 8.52
N ASN A 73 6.94 6.39 8.06
CA ASN A 73 7.30 5.09 7.52
C ASN A 73 8.67 4.67 8.06
N ALA A 74 8.68 3.63 8.87
CA ALA A 74 9.89 2.99 9.41
C ALA A 74 10.14 1.60 8.79
N LEU A 75 9.48 1.27 7.65
CA LEU A 75 9.67 -0.01 6.97
C LEU A 75 11.01 -0.08 6.24
N VAL A 76 11.42 1.02 5.64
CA VAL A 76 12.65 1.05 4.86
C VAL A 76 13.70 1.81 5.67
N PRO A 77 14.76 1.13 6.11
CA PRO A 77 15.89 1.83 6.72
C PRO A 77 16.44 2.84 5.71
N THR A 78 16.48 4.11 6.10
CA THR A 78 17.01 5.19 5.25
C THR A 78 18.44 4.90 4.76
N THR A 79 19.21 4.16 5.55
CA THR A 79 20.57 3.71 5.21
C THR A 79 20.62 2.69 4.08
N SER A 80 19.54 1.96 3.81
CA SER A 80 19.52 0.91 2.77
C SER A 80 19.30 1.44 1.36
N LEU A 81 18.75 2.65 1.21
CA LEU A 81 18.44 3.26 -0.10
C LEU A 81 19.34 4.46 -0.44
N VAL A 82 20.16 4.90 0.50
CA VAL A 82 20.91 6.18 0.46
C VAL A 82 22.09 6.25 -0.50
N PRO A 83 22.83 5.19 -0.86
CA PRO A 83 23.99 5.37 -1.73
C PRO A 83 23.66 5.91 -3.14
N GLN A 84 22.42 5.76 -3.59
CA GLN A 84 22.01 6.20 -4.93
C GLN A 84 21.08 7.41 -4.94
N ALA A 85 20.41 7.72 -3.84
CA ALA A 85 19.66 8.96 -3.66
C ALA A 85 20.59 10.20 -3.60
N SER A 86 21.86 9.99 -3.24
CA SER A 86 22.89 11.04 -3.19
C SER A 86 23.30 11.60 -4.55
N ALA A 87 22.83 11.05 -5.65
CA ALA A 87 23.07 11.55 -7.00
C ALA A 87 22.06 12.65 -7.45
N GLY A 88 21.47 13.39 -6.51
CA GLY A 88 20.66 14.58 -6.78
C GLY A 88 19.14 14.36 -6.85
N GLY A 89 18.62 13.28 -6.27
CA GLY A 89 17.18 13.10 -6.14
C GLY A 89 16.74 13.19 -4.66
N SER A 90 15.71 13.98 -4.38
CA SER A 90 15.08 14.02 -3.07
C SER A 90 14.57 12.64 -2.67
N PRO A 91 14.78 12.17 -1.43
CA PRO A 91 14.12 10.97 -0.96
C PRO A 91 12.61 11.21 -1.02
N LEU A 92 11.92 10.30 -1.71
CA LEU A 92 10.49 10.44 -1.94
C LEU A 92 9.75 10.46 -0.60
N PRO A 93 8.82 11.42 -0.38
CA PRO A 93 8.11 11.61 0.88
C PRO A 93 7.45 10.34 1.42
N LEU A 94 7.05 9.45 0.51
CA LEU A 94 6.39 8.19 0.84
C LEU A 94 7.33 7.10 1.38
N VAL A 95 8.65 7.27 1.25
CA VAL A 95 9.64 6.32 1.79
C VAL A 95 10.08 6.73 3.18
N THR A 96 10.27 8.04 3.40
CA THR A 96 10.84 8.54 4.65
C THR A 96 9.79 9.05 5.63
N GLY A 97 8.64 9.45 5.11
CA GLY A 97 7.59 10.12 5.84
C GLY A 97 7.38 11.55 5.33
N ALA A 98 6.21 12.09 5.56
CA ALA A 98 5.82 13.42 5.17
C ALA A 98 4.68 13.96 6.02
N SER A 99 4.51 15.25 6.05
CA SER A 99 3.29 15.93 6.51
C SER A 99 2.73 16.81 5.40
N GLY A 100 1.50 17.26 5.55
CA GLY A 100 0.93 18.14 4.55
C GLY A 100 -0.57 18.33 4.66
N ARG A 101 -1.17 18.71 3.56
CA ARG A 101 -2.62 18.96 3.46
C ARG A 101 -3.27 17.97 2.51
N LEU A 102 -4.53 17.65 2.82
CA LEU A 102 -5.34 16.70 2.07
C LEU A 102 -6.71 17.32 1.79
N TRP A 103 -7.19 17.14 0.56
CA TRP A 103 -8.56 17.43 0.13
C TRP A 103 -9.13 16.21 -0.57
N TYR A 104 -10.34 15.84 -0.20
CA TYR A 104 -11.06 14.73 -0.81
C TYR A 104 -12.51 15.10 -1.10
N THR A 105 -13.03 14.70 -2.23
CA THR A 105 -14.47 14.73 -2.56
C THR A 105 -14.76 13.77 -3.71
N ASN A 106 -15.82 12.98 -3.60
CA ASN A 106 -16.39 12.17 -4.71
C ASN A 106 -15.35 11.49 -5.64
N GLY A 107 -14.37 10.77 -5.04
CA GLY A 107 -13.33 10.07 -5.81
C GLY A 107 -12.24 10.96 -6.39
N ARG A 108 -12.17 12.22 -5.96
CA ARG A 108 -11.05 13.13 -6.22
C ARG A 108 -10.26 13.33 -4.95
N LEU A 109 -8.96 13.21 -5.04
CA LEU A 109 -8.03 13.40 -3.94
C LEU A 109 -6.93 14.36 -4.38
N ARG A 110 -6.59 15.33 -3.54
CA ARG A 110 -5.35 16.09 -3.62
C ARG A 110 -4.60 15.93 -2.31
N MET A 111 -3.30 15.70 -2.41
CA MET A 111 -2.37 15.75 -1.30
C MET A 111 -1.21 16.66 -1.65
N GLU A 112 -0.84 17.51 -0.73
CA GLU A 112 0.36 18.35 -0.79
C GLU A 112 1.29 17.88 0.30
N PHE A 113 2.44 17.33 -0.08
CA PHE A 113 3.46 16.84 0.81
C PHE A 113 4.48 17.93 1.04
N GLN A 114 4.75 18.22 2.30
CA GLN A 114 5.80 19.14 2.72
C GLN A 114 6.93 18.30 3.31
N THR A 115 8.11 18.48 2.77
CA THR A 115 9.35 17.87 3.25
C THR A 115 10.41 18.94 3.38
N ASP A 116 11.47 18.65 4.12
CA ASP A 116 12.62 19.56 4.26
C ASP A 116 13.32 19.85 2.92
N GLN A 117 13.01 19.10 1.88
CA GLN A 117 13.65 19.18 0.57
C GLN A 117 12.76 19.75 -0.52
N GLY A 118 11.51 20.07 -0.22
CA GLY A 118 10.58 20.69 -1.15
C GLY A 118 9.15 20.15 -1.09
N ASP A 119 8.32 20.67 -1.96
CA ASP A 119 6.90 20.38 -2.02
C ASP A 119 6.58 19.42 -3.16
N THR A 120 5.91 18.33 -2.82
CA THR A 120 5.36 17.38 -3.80
C THR A 120 3.85 17.45 -3.77
N GLN A 121 3.21 17.44 -4.93
CA GLN A 121 1.75 17.48 -5.07
C GLN A 121 1.27 16.23 -5.79
N LEU A 122 0.24 15.59 -5.24
CA LEU A 122 -0.45 14.45 -5.85
C LEU A 122 -1.91 14.81 -6.06
N VAL A 123 -2.40 14.62 -7.28
CA VAL A 123 -3.84 14.73 -7.59
C VAL A 123 -4.31 13.44 -8.22
N VAL A 124 -5.38 12.87 -7.65
CA VAL A 124 -6.05 11.68 -8.18
C VAL A 124 -7.46 12.06 -8.62
N ARG A 125 -7.87 11.64 -9.81
CA ARG A 125 -9.22 11.80 -10.36
C ARG A 125 -9.67 10.48 -10.98
N GLY A 126 -10.56 9.78 -10.30
CA GLY A 126 -10.94 8.44 -10.71
C GLY A 126 -9.73 7.52 -10.77
N THR A 127 -9.39 7.04 -11.96
CA THR A 127 -8.21 6.17 -12.19
C THR A 127 -6.94 6.92 -12.60
N ARG A 128 -6.99 8.23 -12.76
CA ARG A 128 -5.82 9.02 -13.18
C ARG A 128 -5.17 9.68 -11.98
N ALA A 129 -3.87 9.46 -11.83
CA ALA A 129 -3.02 10.15 -10.86
C ALA A 129 -2.01 11.03 -11.58
N LEU A 130 -1.78 12.22 -11.08
CA LEU A 130 -0.76 13.15 -11.52
C LEU A 130 0.01 13.60 -10.28
N MET A 131 1.33 13.41 -10.30
CA MET A 131 2.23 13.86 -9.24
C MET A 131 3.21 14.86 -9.83
N TYR A 132 3.46 15.93 -9.10
CA TYR A 132 4.46 16.94 -9.43
C TYR A 132 5.36 17.18 -8.24
N ASP A 133 6.66 17.03 -8.45
CA ASP A 133 7.71 17.35 -7.50
C ASP A 133 8.35 18.67 -7.92
N ALA A 134 8.15 19.69 -7.08
CA ALA A 134 8.66 21.02 -7.36
C ALA A 134 10.18 21.11 -7.12
N SER A 135 10.74 20.29 -6.25
CA SER A 135 12.17 20.31 -5.93
C SER A 135 13.03 19.81 -7.08
N ASP A 136 12.58 18.77 -7.77
CA ASP A 136 13.27 18.18 -8.92
C ASP A 136 12.76 18.69 -10.27
N GLY A 137 11.67 19.48 -10.28
CA GLY A 137 11.00 19.92 -11.49
C GLY A 137 10.51 18.74 -12.33
N THR A 138 10.01 17.66 -11.72
CA THR A 138 9.54 16.46 -12.40
C THR A 138 8.05 16.24 -12.20
N ALA A 139 7.39 15.72 -13.24
CA ALA A 139 5.99 15.34 -13.16
C ALA A 139 5.80 13.91 -13.65
N PHE A 140 4.86 13.19 -13.03
CA PHE A 140 4.54 11.80 -13.32
C PHE A 140 3.04 11.64 -13.49
N ALA A 141 2.63 10.95 -14.55
CA ALA A 141 1.23 10.59 -14.77
C ALA A 141 1.07 9.07 -14.72
N ALA A 142 0.08 8.62 -13.97
CA ALA A 142 -0.20 7.22 -13.80
C ALA A 142 -1.68 6.90 -14.03
N THR A 143 -1.95 5.71 -14.55
CA THR A 143 -3.29 5.13 -14.53
C THR A 143 -3.33 4.11 -13.40
N LEU A 144 -4.17 4.38 -12.41
CA LEU A 144 -4.37 3.49 -11.28
C LEU A 144 -5.28 2.33 -11.67
N PRO A 145 -5.10 1.14 -11.08
CA PRO A 145 -6.10 0.09 -11.20
C PRO A 145 -7.46 0.64 -10.75
N SER A 146 -8.52 0.29 -11.46
CA SER A 146 -9.85 0.74 -11.09
C SER A 146 -10.19 0.30 -9.67
N ILE A 147 -10.43 1.28 -8.78
CA ILE A 147 -10.92 1.04 -7.41
C ILE A 147 -12.33 0.43 -7.45
N ALA A 148 -12.99 0.43 -8.61
CA ALA A 148 -14.25 -0.31 -8.81
C ALA A 148 -14.14 -1.80 -8.45
N THR A 149 -12.93 -2.38 -8.49
CA THR A 149 -12.70 -3.74 -7.96
C THR A 149 -12.82 -3.77 -6.43
N LEU A 150 -12.48 -2.69 -5.73
CA LEU A 150 -12.75 -2.50 -4.30
C LEU A 150 -14.18 -2.00 -4.07
N GLY A 151 -14.74 -1.21 -4.99
CA GLY A 151 -16.11 -0.69 -4.94
C GLY A 151 -17.20 -1.73 -5.22
N ARG A 152 -16.89 -2.89 -5.80
CA ARG A 152 -17.82 -4.04 -5.89
C ARG A 152 -18.14 -4.66 -4.54
N ILE A 153 -17.39 -4.32 -3.49
CA ILE A 153 -17.75 -4.65 -2.10
C ILE A 153 -19.04 -3.93 -1.68
N ARG A 154 -19.42 -2.84 -2.33
CA ARG A 154 -20.67 -2.09 -2.06
C ARG A 154 -21.95 -2.75 -2.58
N THR A 155 -21.88 -3.83 -3.34
CA THR A 155 -23.07 -4.51 -3.89
C THR A 155 -23.60 -5.56 -2.91
N GLY A 156 -24.28 -5.10 -1.87
CA GLY A 156 -25.19 -5.88 -1.05
C GLY A 156 -24.61 -6.39 0.27
N LEU A 157 -25.47 -6.41 1.30
CA LEU A 157 -25.22 -6.96 2.64
C LEU A 157 -24.62 -8.38 2.61
N ALA A 158 -25.00 -9.20 1.62
CA ALA A 158 -24.47 -10.55 1.45
C ALA A 158 -22.99 -10.58 1.04
N GLY A 159 -22.55 -9.64 0.19
CA GLY A 159 -21.14 -9.54 -0.21
C GLY A 159 -20.25 -9.02 0.91
N ALA A 160 -20.72 -8.05 1.70
CA ALA A 160 -20.00 -7.51 2.83
C ALA A 160 -19.83 -8.55 3.95
N SER A 161 -20.88 -9.32 4.28
CA SER A 161 -20.83 -10.39 5.28
C SER A 161 -19.91 -11.54 4.85
N GLN A 162 -19.88 -11.88 3.57
CA GLN A 162 -18.99 -12.91 3.02
C GLN A 162 -17.51 -12.47 3.05
N LEU A 163 -17.26 -11.20 2.77
CA LEU A 163 -15.92 -10.61 2.88
C LEU A 163 -15.46 -10.54 4.33
N LEU A 164 -16.32 -10.06 5.23
CA LEU A 164 -16.08 -10.05 6.68
C LEU A 164 -15.83 -11.47 7.21
N GLY A 165 -16.55 -12.48 6.72
CA GLY A 165 -16.31 -13.88 7.05
C GLY A 165 -14.92 -14.36 6.64
N ARG A 166 -14.48 -14.02 5.42
CA ARG A 166 -13.13 -14.35 4.93
C ARG A 166 -12.03 -13.59 5.67
N VAL A 167 -12.27 -12.32 5.98
CA VAL A 167 -11.33 -11.50 6.75
C VAL A 167 -11.22 -12.04 8.19
N ARG A 168 -12.35 -12.38 8.82
CA ARG A 168 -12.38 -12.94 10.17
C ARG A 168 -11.73 -14.32 10.30
N SER A 169 -11.66 -15.10 9.25
CA SER A 169 -10.92 -16.38 9.28
C SER A 169 -9.40 -16.18 9.37
N SER A 170 -8.89 -15.02 8.98
CA SER A 170 -7.46 -14.71 8.98
C SER A 170 -7.07 -13.59 9.95
N LEU A 171 -8.02 -12.73 10.33
CA LEU A 171 -7.82 -11.59 11.23
C LEU A 171 -8.80 -11.64 12.42
N ALA A 172 -8.26 -11.60 13.62
CA ALA A 172 -9.01 -11.27 14.83
C ALA A 172 -9.25 -9.76 14.85
N ILE A 173 -10.51 -9.37 14.93
CA ILE A 173 -10.92 -7.95 14.96
C ILE A 173 -11.48 -7.67 16.36
N SER A 174 -10.94 -6.67 17.06
CA SER A 174 -11.41 -6.27 18.38
C SER A 174 -12.81 -5.66 18.33
N THR A 175 -13.45 -5.56 19.48
CA THR A 175 -14.57 -4.64 19.66
C THR A 175 -14.08 -3.20 19.41
N PRO A 176 -14.93 -2.32 18.84
CA PRO A 176 -14.60 -0.91 18.71
C PRO A 176 -14.43 -0.23 20.08
N HIS A 177 -13.33 0.46 20.26
CA HIS A 177 -13.04 1.21 21.49
C HIS A 177 -13.37 2.69 21.24
N PRO A 178 -14.32 3.26 21.98
CA PRO A 178 -14.64 4.69 21.88
C PRO A 178 -13.47 5.53 22.38
N GLY A 179 -13.22 6.64 21.70
CA GLY A 179 -12.12 7.54 22.02
C GLY A 179 -12.23 8.87 21.28
N VAL A 180 -11.12 9.59 21.25
CA VAL A 180 -10.99 10.85 20.50
C VAL A 180 -9.73 10.77 19.65
N THR A 181 -9.86 10.97 18.34
CA THR A 181 -8.77 10.98 17.37
C THR A 181 -8.90 12.22 16.50
N ALA A 182 -7.81 12.92 16.24
CA ALA A 182 -7.81 14.15 15.44
C ALA A 182 -8.76 15.24 15.98
N GLY A 183 -9.00 15.26 17.30
CA GLY A 183 -9.96 16.16 17.94
C GLY A 183 -11.44 15.80 17.70
N ARG A 184 -11.74 14.56 17.21
CA ARG A 184 -13.10 14.11 16.89
C ARG A 184 -13.47 12.86 17.67
N PRO A 185 -14.74 12.68 18.06
CA PRO A 185 -15.24 11.42 18.59
C PRO A 185 -14.91 10.29 17.59
N SER A 186 -14.39 9.19 18.07
CA SER A 186 -13.90 8.13 17.20
C SER A 186 -14.05 6.74 17.81
N TYR A 187 -14.02 5.74 16.95
CA TYR A 187 -13.87 4.35 17.34
C TYR A 187 -12.56 3.79 16.81
N THR A 188 -11.79 3.16 17.67
CA THR A 188 -10.56 2.46 17.28
C THR A 188 -10.80 0.96 17.27
N VAL A 189 -10.48 0.33 16.14
CA VAL A 189 -10.54 -1.12 15.94
C VAL A 189 -9.13 -1.66 15.75
N HIS A 190 -8.78 -2.71 16.47
CA HIS A 190 -7.53 -3.43 16.29
C HIS A 190 -7.78 -4.70 15.48
N MET A 191 -6.95 -4.92 14.49
CA MET A 191 -6.96 -6.12 13.65
C MET A 191 -5.62 -6.83 13.81
N ALA A 192 -5.63 -8.09 14.21
CA ALA A 192 -4.42 -8.89 14.37
C ALA A 192 -4.57 -10.23 13.64
N PRO A 193 -3.49 -10.81 13.06
CA PRO A 193 -3.53 -12.14 12.50
C PRO A 193 -4.01 -13.17 13.55
N VAL A 194 -4.96 -14.03 13.19
CA VAL A 194 -5.43 -15.13 14.07
C VAL A 194 -4.30 -16.13 14.29
N GLU A 195 -3.62 -16.51 13.20
CA GLU A 195 -2.40 -17.29 13.25
C GLU A 195 -1.23 -16.37 12.92
N SER A 196 -0.25 -16.30 13.77
CA SER A 196 0.83 -15.32 13.65
C SER A 196 2.21 -15.95 13.55
N PRO A 197 2.52 -16.74 12.50
CA PRO A 197 3.90 -17.06 12.16
C PRO A 197 4.62 -15.89 11.49
N GLY A 198 3.86 -14.88 10.97
CA GLY A 198 4.38 -13.72 10.27
C GLY A 198 4.90 -12.60 11.18
N LEU A 199 5.43 -11.55 10.57
CA LEU A 199 6.01 -10.38 11.24
C LEU A 199 4.99 -9.26 11.52
N LEU A 200 3.82 -9.29 10.90
CA LEU A 200 2.72 -8.38 11.23
C LEU A 200 2.17 -8.74 12.61
N SER A 201 2.12 -7.76 13.51
CA SER A 201 1.52 -7.91 14.84
C SER A 201 0.08 -7.49 14.85
N LYS A 202 -0.18 -6.24 14.51
CA LYS A 202 -1.54 -5.67 14.49
C LYS A 202 -1.61 -4.45 13.57
N VAL A 203 -2.82 -4.12 13.18
CA VAL A 203 -3.19 -2.85 12.56
C VAL A 203 -4.22 -2.19 13.46
N ALA A 204 -4.05 -0.91 13.77
CA ALA A 204 -5.05 -0.10 14.45
C ALA A 204 -5.65 0.88 13.45
N LEU A 205 -6.96 0.94 13.39
CA LEU A 205 -7.71 1.87 12.55
C LEU A 205 -8.67 2.64 13.44
N SER A 206 -8.51 3.98 13.48
CA SER A 206 -9.48 4.87 14.12
C SER A 206 -10.33 5.55 13.06
N VAL A 207 -11.64 5.49 13.25
CA VAL A 207 -12.62 6.12 12.37
C VAL A 207 -13.44 7.13 13.13
N ASP A 208 -13.80 8.21 12.47
CA ASP A 208 -14.72 9.21 13.00
C ASP A 208 -16.07 8.56 13.33
N ALA A 209 -16.63 8.83 14.51
CA ALA A 209 -17.83 8.18 14.99
C ALA A 209 -19.10 8.59 14.20
N ASP A 210 -19.09 9.78 13.61
CA ASP A 210 -20.24 10.34 12.90
C ASP A 210 -20.17 10.02 11.40
N THR A 211 -18.96 10.08 10.82
CA THR A 211 -18.77 10.02 9.37
C THR A 211 -18.08 8.74 8.89
N GLY A 212 -17.55 7.91 9.79
CA GLY A 212 -16.74 6.74 9.43
C GLY A 212 -15.41 7.08 8.75
N THR A 213 -15.08 8.36 8.59
CA THR A 213 -13.82 8.77 7.97
C THR A 213 -12.63 8.19 8.72
N PRO A 214 -11.69 7.51 8.06
CA PRO A 214 -10.45 7.10 8.70
C PRO A 214 -9.65 8.30 9.19
N LEU A 215 -9.31 8.31 10.46
CA LEU A 215 -8.56 9.39 11.10
C LEU A 215 -7.13 8.98 11.42
N LEU A 216 -6.91 7.70 11.70
CA LEU A 216 -5.60 7.12 12.05
C LEU A 216 -5.51 5.69 11.53
N LEU A 217 -4.40 5.37 10.92
CA LEU A 217 -4.00 4.02 10.55
C LEU A 217 -2.58 3.76 11.04
N ASP A 218 -2.44 2.78 11.94
CA ASP A 218 -1.16 2.33 12.46
C ASP A 218 -0.91 0.86 12.11
N VAL A 219 0.29 0.55 11.63
CA VAL A 219 0.72 -0.82 11.36
C VAL A 219 1.89 -1.17 12.25
N TYR A 220 1.76 -2.26 13.01
CA TYR A 220 2.77 -2.70 13.98
C TYR A 220 3.40 -4.02 13.54
N GLY A 221 4.73 -4.05 13.60
CA GLY A 221 5.50 -5.28 13.49
C GLY A 221 5.58 -6.02 14.83
N ARG A 222 5.98 -7.29 14.76
CA ARG A 222 6.28 -8.09 15.95
C ARG A 222 7.37 -7.43 16.77
N ARG A 223 7.21 -7.44 18.10
CA ARG A 223 8.16 -6.85 19.07
C ARG A 223 8.35 -5.34 18.90
N GLN A 224 7.46 -4.67 18.15
CA GLN A 224 7.50 -3.21 18.01
C GLN A 224 6.43 -2.57 18.88
N THR A 225 6.83 -1.58 19.68
CA THR A 225 5.91 -0.78 20.49
C THR A 225 5.42 0.46 19.75
N LYS A 226 6.22 0.93 18.78
CA LYS A 226 5.85 2.04 17.91
C LYS A 226 5.35 1.50 16.56
N PRO A 227 4.42 2.18 15.89
CA PRO A 227 4.00 1.79 14.56
C PRO A 227 5.17 1.87 13.57
N LEU A 228 5.23 0.93 12.65
CA LEU A 228 6.16 0.92 11.51
C LEU A 228 5.65 1.80 10.37
N VAL A 229 4.33 1.86 10.22
CA VAL A 229 3.64 2.79 9.33
C VAL A 229 2.57 3.48 10.13
N GLU A 230 2.52 4.80 10.05
CA GLU A 230 1.48 5.63 10.63
C GLU A 230 0.95 6.58 9.57
N PHE A 231 -0.36 6.68 9.46
CA PHE A 231 -1.04 7.74 8.71
C PHE A 231 -2.09 8.36 9.63
N ALA A 232 -1.90 9.62 9.98
CA ALA A 232 -2.74 10.34 10.92
C ALA A 232 -3.28 11.62 10.29
N LEU A 233 -4.57 11.88 10.46
CA LEU A 233 -5.20 13.15 10.13
C LEU A 233 -5.23 14.06 11.35
N SER A 234 -5.27 15.35 11.09
CA SER A 234 -5.53 16.43 12.07
C SER A 234 -6.26 17.59 11.40
N ASN A 235 -6.87 18.46 12.18
CA ASN A 235 -7.63 19.61 11.66
C ASN A 235 -8.64 19.19 10.58
N VAL A 236 -9.44 18.16 10.88
CA VAL A 236 -10.39 17.58 9.94
C VAL A 236 -11.65 18.44 9.86
N HIS A 237 -11.96 18.90 8.66
CA HIS A 237 -13.18 19.67 8.35
C HIS A 237 -13.97 18.92 7.27
N TYR A 238 -15.26 18.79 7.49
CA TYR A 238 -16.20 18.22 6.53
C TYR A 238 -16.99 19.33 5.85
N GLY A 239 -17.26 19.18 4.56
CA GLY A 239 -18.03 20.14 3.76
C GLY A 239 -17.61 20.15 2.31
N ALA A 240 -18.21 21.02 1.53
CA ALA A 240 -17.90 21.17 0.12
C ALA A 240 -16.45 21.61 -0.08
N VAL A 241 -15.77 20.96 -1.03
CA VAL A 241 -14.42 21.32 -1.44
C VAL A 241 -14.47 21.93 -2.84
N ASP A 242 -13.89 23.11 -3.01
CA ASP A 242 -13.83 23.79 -4.30
C ASP A 242 -13.19 22.85 -5.37
N PRO A 243 -13.90 22.56 -6.47
CA PRO A 243 -13.37 21.71 -7.55
C PRO A 243 -12.05 22.22 -8.15
N SER A 244 -11.75 23.51 -8.04
CA SER A 244 -10.50 24.08 -8.54
C SER A 244 -9.26 23.56 -7.81
N VAL A 245 -9.41 23.16 -6.54
CA VAL A 245 -8.34 22.56 -5.74
C VAL A 245 -7.76 21.34 -6.43
N PHE A 246 -8.57 20.55 -7.13
CA PHE A 246 -8.11 19.34 -7.82
C PHE A 246 -7.45 19.60 -9.19
N LYS A 247 -7.24 20.86 -9.57
CA LYS A 247 -6.56 21.25 -10.81
C LYS A 247 -5.06 21.47 -10.51
N LEU A 248 -4.23 20.48 -10.81
CA LEU A 248 -2.79 20.62 -10.76
C LEU A 248 -2.31 21.29 -12.06
N LYS A 249 -1.69 22.45 -11.95
CA LYS A 249 -1.06 23.16 -13.09
C LYS A 249 0.41 22.83 -13.10
N LEU A 250 0.88 22.22 -14.20
CA LEU A 250 2.30 22.00 -14.43
C LEU A 250 2.92 23.26 -15.03
N PRO A 251 4.23 23.50 -14.82
CA PRO A 251 4.98 24.53 -15.52
C PRO A 251 4.86 24.41 -17.05
N PHE A 252 4.95 25.55 -17.73
CA PHE A 252 4.85 25.58 -19.19
C PHE A 252 5.88 24.67 -19.86
N GLY A 253 5.46 23.89 -20.83
CA GLY A 253 6.31 22.94 -21.55
C GLY A 253 6.63 21.63 -20.83
N MET A 254 6.23 21.48 -19.56
CA MET A 254 6.46 20.25 -18.82
C MET A 254 5.53 19.13 -19.29
N GLN A 255 6.10 18.00 -19.68
CA GLN A 255 5.35 16.79 -20.00
C GLN A 255 5.51 15.77 -18.87
N PRO A 256 4.42 15.28 -18.29
CA PRO A 256 4.52 14.26 -17.24
C PRO A 256 5.02 12.95 -17.83
N VAL A 257 5.96 12.33 -17.11
CA VAL A 257 6.48 11.01 -17.44
C VAL A 257 5.40 9.96 -17.15
N PRO A 258 5.00 9.15 -18.14
CA PRO A 258 3.98 8.14 -17.92
C PRO A 258 4.55 7.01 -17.05
N VAL A 259 3.86 6.74 -15.93
CA VAL A 259 4.15 5.61 -15.05
C VAL A 259 3.08 4.55 -15.27
N ARG A 260 3.52 3.35 -15.65
CA ARG A 260 2.63 2.19 -15.76
C ARG A 260 2.81 1.33 -14.51
N PHE A 261 1.77 1.27 -13.71
CA PHE A 261 1.70 0.23 -12.68
C PHE A 261 1.40 -1.08 -13.40
N GLY A 262 2.31 -2.01 -13.34
CA GLY A 262 1.94 -3.39 -13.61
C GLY A 262 0.82 -3.75 -12.61
N GLY A 263 -0.40 -3.93 -13.08
CA GLY A 263 -1.47 -4.44 -12.24
C GLY A 263 -1.05 -5.74 -11.57
N PRO A 264 -1.75 -6.18 -10.50
CA PRO A 264 -1.55 -7.52 -10.00
C PRO A 264 -1.71 -8.48 -11.18
N PRO A 265 -0.90 -9.54 -11.26
CA PRO A 265 -1.06 -10.52 -12.32
C PRO A 265 -2.50 -11.04 -12.29
N SER A 266 -3.12 -11.20 -13.45
CA SER A 266 -4.38 -11.92 -13.54
C SER A 266 -4.09 -13.36 -13.12
N LEU A 267 -4.78 -13.80 -12.08
CA LEU A 267 -4.65 -15.18 -11.61
C LEU A 267 -5.60 -16.06 -12.39
N GLY A 268 -5.04 -16.96 -13.18
CA GLY A 268 -5.76 -18.00 -13.88
C GLY A 268 -6.24 -19.13 -12.94
N ALA A 269 -6.62 -20.24 -13.53
CA ALA A 269 -7.02 -21.44 -12.81
C ALA A 269 -5.90 -21.93 -11.87
N THR A 270 -6.28 -22.69 -10.87
CA THR A 270 -5.34 -23.52 -10.11
C THR A 270 -4.83 -24.58 -11.05
N VAL A 271 -3.52 -24.65 -11.25
CA VAL A 271 -2.89 -25.63 -12.14
C VAL A 271 -2.13 -26.65 -11.32
N SER A 272 -2.06 -27.86 -11.84
CA SER A 272 -1.09 -28.84 -11.35
C SER A 272 0.30 -28.36 -11.77
N CYS A 273 1.15 -28.06 -10.80
CA CYS A 273 2.50 -27.63 -11.11
C CYS A 273 3.54 -28.54 -10.49
N THR A 274 4.60 -28.78 -11.24
CA THR A 274 5.80 -29.45 -10.73
C THR A 274 6.58 -28.42 -9.90
N ALA A 275 6.25 -28.33 -8.62
CA ALA A 275 6.94 -27.48 -7.66
C ALA A 275 7.25 -28.30 -6.41
N PRO A 276 8.32 -27.97 -5.67
CA PRO A 276 8.62 -28.65 -4.42
C PRO A 276 7.42 -28.61 -3.47
N PRO A 277 7.04 -29.73 -2.84
CA PRO A 277 5.90 -29.77 -1.92
C PRO A 277 6.12 -28.91 -0.66
N THR A 278 7.39 -28.64 -0.34
CA THR A 278 7.82 -27.79 0.76
C THR A 278 9.02 -26.95 0.37
N LEU A 279 9.03 -25.68 0.74
CA LEU A 279 10.17 -24.78 0.64
C LEU A 279 10.33 -23.97 1.92
N GLY A 280 11.56 -23.84 2.42
CA GLY A 280 11.85 -23.15 3.67
C GLY A 280 11.05 -23.67 4.87
N GLY A 281 10.68 -24.95 4.89
CA GLY A 281 9.84 -25.57 5.90
C GLY A 281 8.33 -25.26 5.74
N LEU A 282 7.93 -24.55 4.69
CA LEU A 282 6.55 -24.19 4.42
C LEU A 282 5.93 -25.10 3.36
N PRO A 283 4.75 -25.70 3.58
CA PRO A 283 4.07 -26.53 2.59
C PRO A 283 3.47 -25.69 1.47
N LEU A 284 3.51 -26.22 0.24
CA LEU A 284 2.83 -25.61 -0.92
C LEU A 284 1.30 -25.67 -0.71
N GLN A 285 0.64 -24.50 -0.79
CA GLN A 285 -0.80 -24.38 -0.63
C GLN A 285 -1.52 -24.21 -1.96
N SER A 286 -0.92 -23.48 -2.88
CA SER A 286 -1.52 -23.31 -4.22
C SER A 286 -0.47 -22.96 -5.26
N CYS A 287 -0.77 -23.36 -6.49
CA CYS A 287 -0.08 -22.96 -7.70
C CYS A 287 -1.12 -22.47 -8.70
N ARG A 288 -0.90 -21.29 -9.26
CA ARG A 288 -1.78 -20.67 -10.23
C ARG A 288 -1.00 -20.11 -11.39
N GLU A 289 -1.58 -20.14 -12.56
CA GLU A 289 -1.06 -19.32 -13.65
C GLU A 289 -1.14 -17.86 -13.28
N ALA A 290 -0.11 -17.11 -13.64
CA ALA A 290 -0.03 -15.67 -13.41
C ALA A 290 0.38 -15.01 -14.72
N SER A 291 -0.49 -14.18 -15.26
CA SER A 291 -0.23 -13.46 -16.51
C SER A 291 -0.37 -11.95 -16.30
N ARG A 292 0.51 -11.19 -16.92
CA ARG A 292 0.38 -9.74 -17.06
C ARG A 292 0.26 -9.40 -18.54
N SER A 293 -0.52 -8.35 -18.82
CA SER A 293 -0.66 -7.88 -20.20
C SER A 293 0.70 -7.54 -20.80
N GLY A 294 1.07 -8.23 -21.89
CA GLY A 294 2.33 -8.04 -22.61
C GLY A 294 3.54 -8.81 -22.03
N GLU A 295 3.35 -9.66 -21.03
CA GLU A 295 4.39 -10.56 -20.51
C GLU A 295 4.04 -12.03 -20.80
N LEU A 296 5.06 -12.87 -20.83
CA LEU A 296 4.85 -14.33 -20.91
C LEU A 296 4.13 -14.81 -19.64
N PRO A 297 3.22 -15.80 -19.77
CA PRO A 297 2.54 -16.36 -18.62
C PRO A 297 3.55 -16.98 -17.67
N GLY A 298 3.46 -16.64 -16.40
CA GLY A 298 4.24 -17.16 -15.31
C GLY A 298 3.41 -18.00 -14.36
N ARG A 299 3.96 -18.30 -13.19
CA ARG A 299 3.27 -19.02 -12.13
C ARG A 299 3.35 -18.27 -10.81
N LEU A 300 2.29 -18.31 -10.05
CA LEU A 300 2.22 -17.85 -8.67
C LEU A 300 2.08 -19.06 -7.75
N LEU A 301 3.07 -19.24 -6.88
CA LEU A 301 3.06 -20.27 -5.87
C LEU A 301 2.91 -19.63 -4.49
N ILE A 302 2.13 -20.26 -3.63
CA ILE A 302 1.97 -19.82 -2.25
C ILE A 302 2.38 -20.95 -1.32
N TYR A 303 3.40 -20.69 -0.51
CA TYR A 303 3.88 -21.58 0.53
C TYR A 303 3.47 -21.05 1.90
N GLY A 304 3.01 -21.94 2.80
CA GLY A 304 2.51 -21.54 4.11
C GLY A 304 1.08 -21.02 4.08
N ARG A 305 0.57 -20.51 5.22
CA ARG A 305 -0.83 -20.10 5.39
C ARG A 305 -0.95 -18.69 5.95
N SER A 306 -2.03 -18.03 5.58
CA SER A 306 -2.40 -16.69 6.11
C SER A 306 -1.23 -15.70 6.03
N PHE A 307 -1.00 -14.93 7.07
CA PHE A 307 0.12 -13.97 7.17
C PHE A 307 1.50 -14.64 7.34
N GLY A 308 1.56 -15.96 7.51
CA GLY A 308 2.79 -16.75 7.50
C GLY A 308 3.12 -17.37 6.15
N SER A 309 2.55 -16.84 5.07
CA SER A 309 2.85 -17.33 3.73
C SER A 309 4.01 -16.59 3.08
N VAL A 310 4.68 -17.31 2.20
CA VAL A 310 5.65 -16.80 1.24
C VAL A 310 5.09 -17.02 -0.16
N VAL A 311 5.04 -15.95 -0.93
CA VAL A 311 4.57 -15.94 -2.31
C VAL A 311 5.78 -15.98 -3.24
N VAL A 312 5.77 -16.87 -4.20
CA VAL A 312 6.76 -16.97 -5.27
C VAL A 312 6.08 -16.65 -6.59
N LEU A 313 6.57 -15.65 -7.27
CA LEU A 313 6.19 -15.32 -8.65
C LEU A 313 7.33 -15.78 -9.57
N GLU A 314 7.05 -16.72 -10.45
CA GLU A 314 7.95 -17.20 -11.50
C GLU A 314 7.57 -16.55 -12.82
N GLN A 315 8.53 -15.93 -13.49
CA GLN A 315 8.35 -15.28 -14.78
C GLN A 315 9.38 -15.83 -15.77
N PRO A 316 8.95 -16.62 -16.79
CA PRO A 316 9.83 -17.04 -17.86
C PRO A 316 10.39 -15.84 -18.63
N GLY A 317 11.57 -16.00 -19.24
CA GLY A 317 12.17 -14.99 -20.10
C GLY A 317 13.37 -14.28 -19.50
N GLY A 318 13.79 -14.63 -18.28
CA GLY A 318 15.08 -14.23 -17.72
C GLY A 318 15.35 -12.72 -17.76
N GLY A 319 14.34 -11.90 -17.44
CA GLY A 319 14.53 -10.44 -17.35
C GLY A 319 15.61 -10.09 -16.33
N ASP A 320 16.27 -8.95 -16.52
CA ASP A 320 17.27 -8.43 -15.57
C ASP A 320 16.67 -8.35 -14.14
N PRO A 321 17.11 -9.18 -13.17
CA PRO A 321 16.60 -9.15 -11.81
C PRO A 321 16.98 -7.84 -11.10
N GLY A 322 18.01 -7.15 -11.57
CA GLY A 322 18.47 -5.86 -11.07
C GLY A 322 17.94 -4.66 -11.85
N GLY A 323 17.06 -4.85 -12.86
CA GLY A 323 16.54 -3.75 -13.68
C GLY A 323 15.51 -2.89 -12.97
N GLY A 324 15.43 -1.63 -13.32
CA GLY A 324 14.44 -0.69 -12.78
C GLY A 324 14.65 -0.39 -11.30
N LEU A 325 13.56 -0.50 -10.53
CA LEU A 325 13.56 -0.25 -9.07
C LEU A 325 14.46 -1.19 -8.29
N TRP A 326 14.61 -2.40 -8.80
CA TRP A 326 15.42 -3.42 -8.15
C TRP A 326 16.90 -3.04 -8.11
N ALA A 327 17.35 -2.19 -9.04
CA ALA A 327 18.71 -1.65 -9.03
C ALA A 327 19.04 -0.84 -7.77
N LEU A 328 18.03 -0.29 -7.10
CA LEU A 328 18.19 0.51 -5.88
C LEU A 328 18.32 -0.35 -4.62
N LEU A 329 18.03 -1.65 -4.73
CA LEU A 329 18.06 -2.56 -3.60
C LEU A 329 19.45 -3.19 -3.42
N PRO A 330 19.81 -3.57 -2.19
CA PRO A 330 21.03 -4.31 -1.92
C PRO A 330 21.14 -5.58 -2.75
N GLY A 331 22.37 -5.89 -3.17
CA GLY A 331 22.70 -7.17 -3.81
C GLY A 331 22.63 -8.30 -2.82
N VAL A 332 22.17 -9.48 -3.29
CA VAL A 332 22.14 -10.72 -2.51
C VAL A 332 22.55 -11.89 -3.39
N SER A 333 23.22 -12.88 -2.82
CA SER A 333 23.51 -14.14 -3.51
C SER A 333 22.53 -15.23 -3.05
N VAL A 334 21.75 -15.76 -3.99
CA VAL A 334 20.74 -16.80 -3.75
C VAL A 334 21.20 -18.09 -4.42
N GLY A 335 21.85 -18.99 -3.66
CA GLY A 335 22.33 -20.25 -4.19
C GLY A 335 23.23 -20.09 -5.43
N GLY A 336 24.12 -19.11 -5.42
CA GLY A 336 25.04 -18.80 -6.53
C GLY A 336 24.47 -17.87 -7.62
N ALA A 337 23.18 -17.58 -7.62
CA ALA A 337 22.59 -16.57 -8.50
C ALA A 337 22.66 -15.17 -7.85
N GLU A 338 23.02 -14.16 -8.65
CA GLU A 338 22.93 -12.78 -8.20
C GLU A 338 21.49 -12.30 -8.19
N GLY A 339 21.13 -11.55 -7.18
CA GLY A 339 19.79 -11.00 -6.99
C GLY A 339 19.78 -9.68 -6.24
N ARG A 340 18.57 -9.24 -5.93
CA ARG A 340 18.29 -8.04 -5.15
C ARG A 340 17.32 -8.37 -4.03
N GLU A 341 17.51 -7.72 -2.87
CA GLU A 341 16.62 -7.92 -1.75
C GLU A 341 16.22 -6.63 -1.06
N LEU A 342 15.05 -6.65 -0.44
CA LEU A 342 14.62 -5.66 0.53
C LEU A 342 14.17 -6.39 1.79
N VAL A 343 14.84 -6.12 2.88
CA VAL A 343 14.47 -6.63 4.21
C VAL A 343 13.83 -5.49 5.00
N THR A 344 12.65 -5.75 5.55
CA THR A 344 11.89 -4.81 6.36
C THR A 344 11.46 -5.47 7.68
N PRO A 345 11.08 -4.69 8.69
CA PRO A 345 10.50 -5.24 9.92
C PRO A 345 9.17 -6.00 9.71
N LEU A 346 8.52 -5.88 8.55
CA LEU A 346 7.27 -6.58 8.20
C LEU A 346 7.47 -7.76 7.25
N GLY A 347 8.68 -8.00 6.75
CA GLY A 347 8.95 -9.10 5.83
C GLY A 347 10.12 -8.81 4.91
N ALA A 348 10.31 -9.68 3.95
CA ALA A 348 11.36 -9.53 2.95
C ALA A 348 10.83 -9.78 1.54
N VAL A 349 11.51 -9.22 0.57
CA VAL A 349 11.36 -9.55 -0.85
C VAL A 349 12.75 -9.82 -1.42
N VAL A 350 12.85 -10.90 -2.20
CA VAL A 350 14.07 -11.29 -2.89
C VAL A 350 13.73 -11.51 -4.36
N ARG A 351 14.52 -10.94 -5.25
CA ARG A 351 14.37 -11.15 -6.69
C ARG A 351 15.70 -11.58 -7.31
N PHE A 352 15.68 -12.68 -8.06
CA PHE A 352 16.86 -13.24 -8.74
C PHE A 352 16.45 -13.95 -10.02
N ALA A 353 17.42 -14.26 -10.87
CA ALA A 353 17.21 -15.07 -12.08
C ALA A 353 18.01 -16.36 -12.02
N ARG A 354 17.36 -17.47 -12.40
CA ARG A 354 18.01 -18.78 -12.48
C ARG A 354 17.35 -19.61 -13.59
N GLY A 355 18.15 -20.27 -14.43
CA GLY A 355 17.64 -21.16 -15.47
C GLY A 355 16.69 -20.49 -16.47
N GLY A 356 16.88 -19.22 -16.82
CA GLY A 356 16.00 -18.47 -17.72
C GLY A 356 14.65 -18.04 -17.10
N VAL A 357 14.48 -18.21 -15.78
CA VAL A 357 13.31 -17.78 -15.03
C VAL A 357 13.70 -16.69 -14.04
N THR A 358 12.93 -15.62 -13.98
CA THR A 358 13.02 -14.61 -12.94
C THR A 358 12.06 -14.95 -11.81
N TYR A 359 12.60 -15.09 -10.62
CA TYR A 359 11.87 -15.36 -9.39
C TYR A 359 11.72 -14.09 -8.57
N THR A 360 10.52 -13.84 -8.08
CA THR A 360 10.26 -12.82 -7.04
C THR A 360 9.62 -13.52 -5.86
N VAL A 361 10.34 -13.57 -4.74
CA VAL A 361 9.93 -14.25 -3.50
C VAL A 361 9.63 -13.19 -2.46
N LEU A 362 8.43 -13.18 -1.91
CA LEU A 362 8.02 -12.18 -0.93
C LEU A 362 7.17 -12.79 0.19
N GLY A 363 7.32 -12.31 1.40
CA GLY A 363 6.52 -12.80 2.53
C GLY A 363 6.65 -11.93 3.77
N SER A 364 5.58 -11.92 4.58
CA SER A 364 5.60 -11.30 5.91
C SER A 364 6.18 -12.28 6.95
N MET A 365 7.36 -12.80 6.63
CA MET A 365 8.08 -13.79 7.43
C MET A 365 9.49 -13.28 7.74
N PRO A 366 10.17 -13.84 8.76
CA PRO A 366 11.58 -13.54 8.99
C PRO A 366 12.41 -13.74 7.71
N HIS A 367 13.36 -12.84 7.48
CA HIS A 367 14.22 -12.83 6.29
C HIS A 367 14.79 -14.23 5.99
N ALA A 368 15.33 -14.92 7.01
CA ALA A 368 15.90 -16.24 6.85
C ALA A 368 14.92 -17.28 6.24
N VAL A 369 13.61 -17.16 6.51
CA VAL A 369 12.59 -18.05 5.92
C VAL A 369 12.37 -17.71 4.46
N VAL A 370 12.25 -16.42 4.11
CA VAL A 370 12.08 -15.95 2.74
C VAL A 370 13.30 -16.36 1.89
N GLU A 371 14.49 -16.19 2.43
CA GLU A 371 15.74 -16.58 1.80
C GLU A 371 15.86 -18.11 1.63
N ALA A 372 15.44 -18.90 2.63
CA ALA A 372 15.42 -20.36 2.53
C ALA A 372 14.46 -20.83 1.42
N VAL A 373 13.31 -20.20 1.27
CA VAL A 373 12.40 -20.44 0.13
C VAL A 373 13.10 -20.10 -1.19
N ALA A 374 13.73 -18.93 -1.28
CA ALA A 374 14.42 -18.50 -2.50
C ALA A 374 15.58 -19.43 -2.90
N ARG A 375 16.33 -19.94 -1.93
CA ARG A 375 17.44 -20.89 -2.20
C ARG A 375 16.96 -22.26 -2.69
N GLY A 376 15.77 -22.68 -2.28
CA GLY A 376 15.19 -23.96 -2.67
C GLY A 376 14.51 -23.97 -4.04
N LEU A 377 14.43 -22.83 -4.71
CA LEU A 377 13.96 -22.68 -6.09
C LEU A 377 15.13 -22.88 -7.07
#